data_4e4499931473941080b9319096544992
#
_entry.id   4e4499931473941080b9319096544992
#
_cell.length_a   1.000
_cell.length_b   1.000
_cell.length_c   1.000
_cell.angle_alpha   90.00
_cell.angle_beta   90.00
_cell.angle_gamma   90.00
#
_symmetry.space_group_name_H-M   'P 1'
#
loop_
_entity.id
_entity.type
_entity.pdbx_description
1 polymer ?
#
loop_
_entity_poly.entity_id
_entity_poly.type
_entity_poly.pdbx_seq_one_letter_code
_entity_poly.pdbx_strand_id
1 'polypeptide(L)'
;MKKYFVIISLFLAFTVGSTLLAAQSVSQSTVDKLLQTKAALTTLTQTKAKVYSKDILDEARISITKAQERIDTKKENAALESLETAQMLMNYAKVKSEEREAAEKTAVTRVKVEKLQKNLDDILSGKESVK
;
A
#
# COMPACT_ATOMS: atom_id res chain seq x y z
N MET A 1 48.88 -17.24 -55.45
CA MET A 1 48.15 -17.61 -54.27
C MET A 1 48.31 -16.64 -53.06
N LYS A 2 48.91 -15.48 -53.25
CA LYS A 2 49.05 -14.52 -52.09
C LYS A 2 48.02 -13.39 -52.04
N LYS A 3 47.10 -13.33 -53.01
CA LYS A 3 46.10 -12.26 -53.12
C LYS A 3 44.75 -12.54 -52.43
N TYR A 4 44.50 -13.78 -52.04
CA TYR A 4 43.23 -14.14 -51.39
C TYR A 4 43.31 -14.18 -49.87
N PHE A 5 44.49 -14.13 -49.30
CA PHE A 5 44.68 -14.12 -47.82
C PHE A 5 44.35 -12.79 -47.18
N VAL A 6 44.39 -11.67 -47.91
CA VAL A 6 44.12 -10.32 -47.39
C VAL A 6 42.63 -10.03 -47.29
N ILE A 7 41.79 -10.71 -48.11
CA ILE A 7 40.33 -10.45 -48.14
C ILE A 7 39.62 -11.20 -47.00
N ILE A 8 40.14 -12.33 -46.54
CA ILE A 8 39.54 -13.13 -45.45
C ILE A 8 39.82 -12.49 -44.10
N SER A 9 40.91 -11.70 -43.95
CA SER A 9 41.25 -11.04 -42.70
C SER A 9 40.37 -9.79 -42.41
N LEU A 10 39.71 -9.22 -43.42
CA LEU A 10 38.93 -8.00 -43.27
C LEU A 10 37.45 -8.26 -42.89
N PHE A 11 37.02 -9.55 -43.01
CA PHE A 11 35.60 -9.89 -42.68
C PHE A 11 35.40 -10.40 -41.24
N LEU A 12 36.50 -10.61 -40.49
CA LEU A 12 36.42 -11.13 -39.12
C LEU A 12 36.40 -10.03 -38.03
N ALA A 13 36.43 -8.76 -38.41
CA ALA A 13 36.49 -7.65 -37.47
C ALA A 13 35.16 -6.90 -37.21
N PHE A 14 34.04 -7.39 -37.76
CA PHE A 14 32.76 -6.66 -37.68
C PHE A 14 31.66 -7.36 -36.89
N THR A 15 31.99 -8.39 -36.08
CA THR A 15 31.02 -9.08 -35.23
C THR A 15 31.24 -8.83 -33.73
N VAL A 16 31.76 -7.69 -33.37
CA VAL A 16 31.88 -7.31 -31.94
C VAL A 16 30.92 -6.20 -31.65
N GLY A 17 29.85 -6.55 -30.96
CA GLY A 17 29.18 -5.61 -30.06
C GLY A 17 27.89 -4.98 -30.51
N SER A 18 26.95 -5.77 -30.99
CA SER A 18 25.57 -5.41 -30.66
C SER A 18 25.20 -6.04 -29.30
N THR A 19 25.83 -5.58 -28.23
CA THR A 19 25.17 -5.67 -26.94
C THR A 19 23.95 -4.78 -27.08
N LEU A 20 22.81 -5.39 -27.39
CA LEU A 20 21.52 -4.82 -27.12
C LEU A 20 21.54 -4.46 -25.63
N LEU A 21 21.83 -3.18 -25.33
CA LEU A 21 21.31 -2.56 -24.13
C LEU A 21 19.79 -2.66 -24.28
N ALA A 22 19.22 -3.79 -23.87
CA ALA A 22 17.82 -3.88 -23.58
C ALA A 22 17.58 -2.77 -22.55
N ALA A 23 17.08 -1.63 -23.02
CA ALA A 23 16.61 -0.58 -22.14
C ALA A 23 15.60 -1.29 -21.22
N GLN A 24 15.98 -1.51 -19.97
CA GLN A 24 15.11 -2.12 -18.97
C GLN A 24 13.91 -1.18 -18.80
N SER A 25 12.88 -1.41 -19.62
CA SER A 25 11.60 -0.75 -19.46
C SER A 25 10.92 -1.41 -18.27
N VAL A 26 10.43 -0.62 -17.34
CA VAL A 26 9.59 -1.13 -16.26
C VAL A 26 8.38 -1.81 -16.89
N SER A 27 8.00 -2.97 -16.38
CA SER A 27 6.86 -3.72 -16.90
C SER A 27 5.54 -2.97 -16.68
N GLN A 28 4.61 -3.13 -17.61
CA GLN A 28 3.26 -2.59 -17.47
C GLN A 28 2.59 -3.09 -16.19
N SER A 29 2.83 -4.34 -15.80
CA SER A 29 2.35 -4.94 -14.55
C SER A 29 2.76 -4.13 -13.32
N THR A 30 3.99 -3.62 -13.26
CA THR A 30 4.47 -2.80 -12.15
C THR A 30 3.78 -1.43 -12.12
N VAL A 31 3.54 -0.84 -13.29
CA VAL A 31 2.80 0.42 -13.42
C VAL A 31 1.35 0.22 -12.96
N ASP A 32 0.70 -0.84 -13.39
CA ASP A 32 -0.67 -1.16 -13.00
C ASP A 32 -0.78 -1.41 -11.49
N LYS A 33 0.20 -2.11 -10.88
CA LYS A 33 0.29 -2.30 -9.43
C LYS A 33 0.41 -0.97 -8.68
N LEU A 34 1.18 -0.01 -9.21
CA LEU A 34 1.27 1.32 -8.64
C LEU A 34 -0.09 2.03 -8.65
N LEU A 35 -0.81 1.99 -9.79
CA LEU A 35 -2.13 2.63 -9.91
C LEU A 35 -3.14 1.99 -8.95
N GLN A 36 -3.17 0.67 -8.86
CA GLN A 36 -4.02 -0.06 -7.92
C GLN A 36 -3.70 0.31 -6.47
N THR A 37 -2.42 0.39 -6.11
CA THR A 37 -1.98 0.76 -4.76
C THR A 37 -2.37 2.19 -4.40
N LYS A 38 -2.25 3.14 -5.35
CA LYS A 38 -2.75 4.53 -5.19
C LYS A 38 -4.26 4.58 -4.97
N ALA A 39 -5.02 3.83 -5.76
CA ALA A 39 -6.48 3.75 -5.62
C ALA A 39 -6.89 3.16 -4.27
N ALA A 40 -6.23 2.08 -3.84
CA ALA A 40 -6.47 1.46 -2.54
C ALA A 40 -6.19 2.42 -1.37
N LEU A 41 -5.10 3.20 -1.42
CA LEU A 41 -4.81 4.23 -0.43
C LEU A 41 -5.92 5.29 -0.39
N THR A 42 -6.38 5.75 -1.55
CA THR A 42 -7.46 6.74 -1.65
C THR A 42 -8.73 6.20 -1.00
N THR A 43 -9.13 4.97 -1.30
CA THR A 43 -10.29 4.32 -0.68
C THR A 43 -10.13 4.22 0.84
N LEU A 44 -8.98 3.80 1.32
CA LEU A 44 -8.73 3.65 2.75
C LEU A 44 -8.74 4.99 3.49
N THR A 45 -8.30 6.07 2.87
CA THR A 45 -8.37 7.44 3.43
C THR A 45 -9.78 8.00 3.52
N GLN A 46 -10.77 7.38 2.89
CA GLN A 46 -12.19 7.72 3.03
C GLN A 46 -12.87 6.98 4.19
N THR A 47 -12.17 6.05 4.83
CA THR A 47 -12.65 5.30 5.99
C THR A 47 -12.20 5.93 7.31
N LYS A 48 -12.59 5.34 8.42
CA LYS A 48 -12.11 5.73 9.76
C LYS A 48 -10.60 5.54 9.95
N ALA A 49 -9.92 4.80 9.06
CA ALA A 49 -8.47 4.67 9.08
C ALA A 49 -7.77 6.03 8.96
N LYS A 50 -8.38 7.01 8.30
CA LYS A 50 -7.90 8.39 8.26
C LYS A 50 -7.76 9.02 9.66
N VAL A 51 -8.61 8.62 10.60
CA VAL A 51 -8.60 9.15 11.97
C VAL A 51 -7.71 8.32 12.88
N TYR A 52 -7.83 7.00 12.83
CA TYR A 52 -7.17 6.10 13.78
C TYR A 52 -5.75 5.68 13.40
N SER A 53 -5.38 5.84 12.13
CA SER A 53 -4.12 5.35 11.57
C SER A 53 -3.51 6.33 10.57
N LYS A 54 -3.70 7.62 10.81
CA LYS A 54 -3.22 8.69 9.91
C LYS A 54 -1.72 8.60 9.65
N ASP A 55 -0.94 8.40 10.71
CA ASP A 55 0.51 8.23 10.67
C ASP A 55 0.94 7.11 9.71
N ILE A 56 0.31 5.94 9.83
CA ILE A 56 0.59 4.76 9.01
C ILE A 56 0.19 5.01 7.54
N LEU A 57 -0.93 5.70 7.30
CA LEU A 57 -1.35 6.06 5.95
C LEU A 57 -0.42 7.09 5.30
N ASP A 58 0.16 8.00 6.06
CA ASP A 58 1.15 8.94 5.57
C ASP A 58 2.47 8.21 5.21
N GLU A 59 2.90 7.22 6.00
CA GLU A 59 4.03 6.35 5.65
C GLU A 59 3.76 5.52 4.39
N ALA A 60 2.55 4.99 4.23
CA ALA A 60 2.15 4.28 3.02
C ALA A 60 2.22 5.19 1.79
N ARG A 61 1.80 6.45 1.92
CA ARG A 61 1.90 7.45 0.85
C ARG A 61 3.35 7.72 0.46
N ILE A 62 4.24 7.86 1.44
CA ILE A 62 5.69 8.03 1.19
C ILE A 62 6.25 6.83 0.43
N SER A 63 5.85 5.61 0.80
CA SER A 63 6.30 4.39 0.12
C SER A 63 5.81 4.33 -1.33
N ILE A 64 4.58 4.77 -1.62
CA ILE A 64 4.05 4.90 -2.98
C ILE A 64 4.82 5.94 -3.80
N THR A 65 5.18 7.08 -3.20
CA THR A 65 5.99 8.10 -3.86
C THR A 65 7.37 7.55 -4.22
N LYS A 66 8.02 6.84 -3.31
CA LYS A 66 9.30 6.15 -3.58
C LYS A 66 9.16 5.12 -4.71
N ALA A 67 8.05 4.38 -4.76
CA ALA A 67 7.79 3.45 -5.85
C ALA A 67 7.71 4.16 -7.20
N GLN A 68 7.01 5.29 -7.27
CA GLN A 68 6.94 6.11 -8.49
C GLN A 68 8.33 6.56 -8.94
N GLU A 69 9.14 7.13 -8.05
CA GLU A 69 10.51 7.59 -8.35
C GLU A 69 11.39 6.45 -8.87
N ARG A 70 11.21 5.23 -8.32
CA ARG A 70 11.93 4.04 -8.74
C ARG A 70 11.49 3.54 -10.11
N ILE A 71 10.22 3.66 -10.45
CA ILE A 71 9.68 3.41 -11.79
C ILE A 71 10.29 4.39 -12.78
N ASP A 72 10.30 5.68 -12.46
CA ASP A 72 10.83 6.74 -13.32
C ASP A 72 12.34 6.55 -13.58
N THR A 73 13.05 6.01 -12.59
CA THR A 73 14.48 5.65 -12.69
C THR A 73 14.74 4.22 -13.17
N LYS A 74 13.72 3.51 -13.68
CA LYS A 74 13.79 2.15 -14.23
C LYS A 74 14.33 1.09 -13.26
N LYS A 75 14.08 1.26 -11.96
CA LYS A 75 14.49 0.35 -10.88
C LYS A 75 13.29 -0.52 -10.45
N GLU A 76 12.86 -1.42 -11.32
CA GLU A 76 11.62 -2.18 -11.15
C GLU A 76 11.55 -2.98 -9.84
N ASN A 77 12.56 -3.76 -9.50
CA ASN A 77 12.58 -4.54 -8.26
C ASN A 77 12.43 -3.66 -7.02
N ALA A 78 13.16 -2.54 -6.98
CA ALA A 78 13.05 -1.60 -5.88
C ALA A 78 11.67 -0.90 -5.84
N ALA A 79 11.04 -0.66 -6.99
CA ALA A 79 9.68 -0.16 -7.05
C ALA A 79 8.67 -1.16 -6.47
N LEU A 80 8.80 -2.44 -6.83
CA LEU A 80 7.97 -3.51 -6.30
C LEU A 80 8.08 -3.63 -4.78
N GLU A 81 9.30 -3.59 -4.22
CA GLU A 81 9.53 -3.58 -2.76
C GLU A 81 8.83 -2.40 -2.07
N SER A 82 8.87 -1.20 -2.70
CA SER A 82 8.17 -0.04 -2.15
C SER A 82 6.65 -0.19 -2.19
N LEU A 83 6.10 -0.80 -3.26
CA LEU A 83 4.67 -1.07 -3.37
C LEU A 83 4.22 -2.13 -2.34
N GLU A 84 5.01 -3.15 -2.12
CA GLU A 84 4.74 -4.16 -1.09
C GLU A 84 4.75 -3.54 0.31
N THR A 85 5.73 -2.69 0.60
CA THR A 85 5.79 -1.93 1.85
C THR A 85 4.53 -1.08 2.04
N ALA A 86 4.11 -0.35 0.99
CA ALA A 86 2.89 0.44 1.04
C ALA A 86 1.64 -0.41 1.31
N GLN A 87 1.53 -1.57 0.66
CA GLN A 87 0.41 -2.50 0.86
C GLN A 87 0.38 -3.06 2.29
N MET A 88 1.54 -3.43 2.87
CA MET A 88 1.62 -3.88 4.26
C MET A 88 1.18 -2.78 5.23
N LEU A 89 1.64 -1.55 5.04
CA LEU A 89 1.25 -0.40 5.86
C LEU A 89 -0.25 -0.12 5.76
N MET A 90 -0.83 -0.17 4.56
CA MET A 90 -2.27 0.01 4.37
C MET A 90 -3.09 -1.10 5.06
N ASN A 91 -2.66 -2.35 4.96
CA ASN A 91 -3.31 -3.46 5.65
C ASN A 91 -3.23 -3.28 7.17
N TYR A 92 -2.09 -2.87 7.70
CA TYR A 92 -1.93 -2.57 9.12
C TYR A 92 -2.82 -1.42 9.56
N ALA A 93 -2.88 -0.33 8.80
CA ALA A 93 -3.75 0.81 9.06
C ALA A 93 -5.23 0.40 9.12
N LYS A 94 -5.66 -0.46 8.19
CA LYS A 94 -7.01 -1.01 8.15
C LYS A 94 -7.34 -1.80 9.42
N VAL A 95 -6.51 -2.79 9.76
CA VAL A 95 -6.74 -3.66 10.94
C VAL A 95 -6.76 -2.84 12.22
N LYS A 96 -5.79 -1.94 12.41
CA LYS A 96 -5.73 -1.03 13.57
C LYS A 96 -6.97 -0.14 13.67
N SER A 97 -7.49 0.32 12.55
CA SER A 97 -8.72 1.12 12.50
C SER A 97 -9.95 0.31 12.86
N GLU A 98 -10.08 -0.91 12.35
CA GLU A 98 -11.17 -1.83 12.65
C GLU A 98 -11.18 -2.22 14.15
N GLU A 99 -10.01 -2.48 14.73
CA GLU A 99 -9.85 -2.75 16.16
C GLU A 99 -10.33 -1.58 17.01
N ARG A 100 -9.91 -0.36 16.67
CA ARG A 100 -10.33 0.86 17.38
C ARG A 100 -11.83 1.09 17.29
N GLU A 101 -12.39 0.90 16.10
CA GLU A 101 -13.84 1.03 15.91
C GLU A 101 -14.62 -0.01 16.71
N ALA A 102 -14.15 -1.24 16.77
CA ALA A 102 -14.77 -2.29 17.57
C ALA A 102 -14.68 -1.98 19.07
N ALA A 103 -13.55 -1.46 19.55
CA ALA A 103 -13.36 -1.04 20.93
C ALA A 103 -14.34 0.10 21.32
N GLU A 104 -14.50 1.10 20.45
CA GLU A 104 -15.47 2.20 20.67
C GLU A 104 -16.91 1.69 20.73
N LYS A 105 -17.30 0.82 19.79
CA LYS A 105 -18.65 0.22 19.79
C LYS A 105 -18.89 -0.56 21.07
N THR A 106 -17.90 -1.30 21.54
CA THR A 106 -17.98 -2.06 22.79
C THR A 106 -18.14 -1.14 23.99
N ALA A 107 -17.36 -0.06 24.08
CA ALA A 107 -17.45 0.93 25.16
C ALA A 107 -18.84 1.61 25.19
N VAL A 108 -19.34 2.03 24.03
CA VAL A 108 -20.69 2.63 23.92
C VAL A 108 -21.77 1.64 24.33
N THR A 109 -21.65 0.38 23.92
CA THR A 109 -22.62 -0.67 24.29
C THR A 109 -22.61 -0.93 25.78
N ARG A 110 -21.44 -0.99 26.42
CA ARG A 110 -21.31 -1.16 27.87
C ARG A 110 -22.01 -0.05 28.63
N VAL A 111 -21.79 1.20 28.26
CA VAL A 111 -22.45 2.36 28.89
C VAL A 111 -23.97 2.28 28.75
N LYS A 112 -24.48 1.84 27.56
CA LYS A 112 -25.91 1.64 27.37
C LYS A 112 -26.47 0.55 28.27
N VAL A 113 -25.77 -0.56 28.42
CA VAL A 113 -26.17 -1.69 29.29
C VAL A 113 -26.22 -1.21 30.74
N GLU A 114 -25.19 -0.53 31.23
CA GLU A 114 -25.14 0.02 32.60
C GLU A 114 -26.31 0.97 32.87
N LYS A 115 -26.62 1.85 31.90
CA LYS A 115 -27.78 2.74 32.01
C LYS A 115 -29.11 1.99 32.08
N LEU A 116 -29.26 0.95 31.25
CA LEU A 116 -30.49 0.13 31.27
C LEU A 116 -30.62 -0.66 32.55
N GLN A 117 -29.54 -1.23 33.08
CA GLN A 117 -29.51 -1.89 34.37
C GLN A 117 -29.95 -0.95 35.50
N LYS A 118 -29.36 0.26 35.55
CA LYS A 118 -29.73 1.26 36.52
C LYS A 118 -31.20 1.65 36.43
N ASN A 119 -31.73 1.87 35.22
CA ASN A 119 -33.14 2.17 35.04
C ASN A 119 -34.05 1.02 35.54
N LEU A 120 -33.66 -0.23 35.28
CA LEU A 120 -34.37 -1.40 35.76
C LEU A 120 -34.38 -1.48 37.29
N ASP A 121 -33.23 -1.25 37.93
CA ASP A 121 -33.10 -1.22 39.40
C ASP A 121 -33.94 -0.11 40.03
N ASP A 122 -33.99 1.09 39.41
CA ASP A 122 -34.81 2.21 39.85
C ASP A 122 -36.34 1.84 39.76
N ILE A 123 -36.74 1.20 38.70
CA ILE A 123 -38.15 0.71 38.55
C ILE A 123 -38.46 -0.35 39.59
N LEU A 124 -37.61 -1.36 39.78
CA LEU A 124 -37.82 -2.45 40.74
C LEU A 124 -37.79 -1.98 42.19
N SER A 125 -37.05 -0.93 42.51
CA SER A 125 -36.99 -0.32 43.85
C SER A 125 -38.12 0.65 44.14
N GLY A 126 -39.09 0.82 43.22
CA GLY A 126 -40.20 1.75 43.37
C GLY A 126 -39.82 3.25 43.35
N LYS A 127 -38.58 3.54 42.93
CA LYS A 127 -38.15 4.91 42.64
C LYS A 127 -38.61 5.22 41.22
N GLU A 128 -39.87 5.62 41.09
CA GLU A 128 -40.37 6.16 39.83
C GLU A 128 -39.50 7.38 39.49
N SER A 129 -38.82 7.34 38.32
CA SER A 129 -38.07 8.47 37.79
C SER A 129 -39.08 9.55 37.43
N VAL A 130 -39.44 10.38 38.40
CA VAL A 130 -40.09 11.66 38.12
C VAL A 130 -39.15 12.46 37.23
N LYS A 131 -39.62 12.80 36.05
CA LYS A 131 -39.01 13.55 34.96
C LYS A 131 -38.25 14.78 35.43
#